data_1987d0daa8f07e0a2ed705a2f8a4756a
#
_entry.id   1987d0daa8f07e0a2ed705a2f8a4756a
#
_cell.length_a   1.000
_cell.length_b   1.000
_cell.length_c   1.000
_cell.angle_alpha   90.00
_cell.angle_beta   90.00
_cell.angle_gamma   90.00
#
_symmetry.space_group_name_H-M   'P 1'
#
loop_
_entity.id
_entity.type
_entity.pdbx_description
1 polymer ?
#
loop_
_entity_poly.entity_id
_entity_poly.type
_entity_poly.pdbx_seq_one_letter_code
_entity_poly.pdbx_strand_id
1 'polypeptide(L)'
;VNIPEDARGTLCISSQVGCSLTFSFCHTGTQRLVRNLTAEEILSQLLLARDRLGDFPDGSTPVGAYVPSEGRKVSNIVMMGMGEPLYNFEHVKTALLIATDGDGLSLSKRRVTLSTSGVVPEIFRTGDEIGVMLAISLHAVRDELRDMLVPINKKYPLKELIEACRRYPGLSN
;
A
#
# COMPACT_ATOMS: atom_id res chain seq x y z
N VAL A 1 -8.21 -6.21 5.94
CA VAL A 1 -7.98 -7.55 6.51
C VAL A 1 -6.77 -7.49 7.41
N ASN A 2 -6.87 -8.04 8.62
CA ASN A 2 -5.74 -8.18 9.54
C ASN A 2 -5.14 -9.59 9.40
N ILE A 3 -3.82 -9.67 9.25
CA ILE A 3 -3.06 -10.91 9.15
C ILE A 3 -2.15 -10.96 10.39
N PRO A 4 -2.56 -11.71 11.45
CA PRO A 4 -1.75 -11.83 12.66
C PRO A 4 -0.58 -12.78 12.42
N GLU A 5 0.57 -12.40 12.93
CA GLU A 5 1.77 -13.23 13.03
C GLU A 5 2.29 -13.16 14.49
N ASP A 6 3.09 -14.13 14.94
CA ASP A 6 3.51 -14.23 16.36
C ASP A 6 4.17 -12.96 16.92
N ALA A 7 4.90 -12.21 16.08
CA ALA A 7 5.58 -10.98 16.49
C ALA A 7 5.17 -9.74 15.67
N ARG A 8 4.24 -9.88 14.73
CA ARG A 8 3.87 -8.81 13.78
C ARG A 8 2.40 -8.92 13.40
N GLY A 9 1.72 -7.79 13.30
CA GLY A 9 0.39 -7.72 12.69
C GLY A 9 0.46 -6.93 11.40
N THR A 10 0.07 -7.54 10.29
CA THR A 10 0.01 -6.87 8.99
C THR A 10 -1.43 -6.52 8.64
N LEU A 11 -1.68 -5.24 8.41
CA LEU A 11 -2.99 -4.76 7.97
C LEU A 11 -2.99 -4.53 6.45
N CYS A 12 -3.87 -5.25 5.76
CA CYS A 12 -4.14 -5.02 4.36
C CYS A 12 -5.26 -3.99 4.22
N ILE A 13 -4.98 -2.86 3.57
CA ILE A 13 -5.91 -1.75 3.37
C ILE A 13 -6.19 -1.51 1.88
N SER A 14 -7.34 -0.90 1.60
CA SER A 14 -7.86 -0.62 0.26
C SER A 14 -7.61 0.84 -0.12
N SER A 15 -7.49 1.10 -1.42
CA SER A 15 -7.36 2.45 -1.99
C SER A 15 -8.58 2.89 -2.79
N GLN A 16 -9.47 1.97 -3.15
CA GLN A 16 -10.65 2.25 -3.97
C GLN A 16 -11.86 1.44 -3.47
N VAL A 17 -13.06 1.86 -3.83
CA VAL A 17 -14.27 1.06 -3.77
C VAL A 17 -14.44 0.41 -5.14
N GLY A 18 -14.31 -0.91 -5.20
CA GLY A 18 -14.11 -1.65 -6.45
C GLY A 18 -12.65 -1.58 -6.92
N CYS A 19 -12.41 -1.82 -8.20
CA CYS A 19 -11.07 -1.76 -8.77
C CYS A 19 -11.08 -1.12 -10.15
N SER A 20 -10.11 -0.26 -10.42
CA SER A 20 -9.88 0.36 -11.74
C SER A 20 -9.24 -0.60 -12.75
N LEU A 21 -8.71 -1.74 -12.27
CA LEU A 21 -8.07 -2.75 -13.10
C LEU A 21 -8.90 -4.04 -13.11
N THR A 22 -9.07 -4.61 -14.30
CA THR A 22 -9.86 -5.82 -14.52
C THR A 22 -8.93 -7.00 -14.81
N PHE A 23 -8.43 -7.66 -13.77
CA PHE A 23 -7.66 -8.89 -13.94
C PHE A 23 -8.60 -10.08 -14.03
N SER A 24 -8.39 -10.95 -15.01
CA SER A 24 -9.22 -12.14 -15.24
C SER A 24 -9.22 -13.13 -14.06
N PHE A 25 -8.18 -13.12 -13.24
CA PHE A 25 -8.00 -14.03 -12.09
C PHE A 25 -8.30 -13.36 -10.73
N CYS A 26 -8.58 -12.07 -10.69
CA CYS A 26 -8.79 -11.34 -9.43
C CYS A 26 -10.28 -11.15 -9.16
N HIS A 27 -10.75 -11.68 -8.01
CA HIS A 27 -12.15 -11.48 -7.63
C HIS A 27 -12.52 -10.00 -7.48
N THR A 28 -11.63 -9.19 -6.91
CA THR A 28 -11.83 -7.74 -6.83
C THR A 28 -11.90 -7.07 -8.21
N GLY A 29 -11.19 -7.60 -9.21
CA GLY A 29 -11.25 -7.12 -10.59
C GLY A 29 -12.60 -7.32 -11.27
N THR A 30 -13.48 -8.16 -10.73
CA THR A 30 -14.87 -8.31 -11.19
C THR A 30 -15.78 -7.20 -10.67
N GLN A 31 -15.35 -6.49 -9.62
CA GLN A 31 -16.08 -5.38 -9.02
C GLN A 31 -15.64 -4.08 -9.71
N ARG A 32 -16.55 -3.50 -10.50
CA ARG A 32 -16.26 -2.24 -11.18
C ARG A 32 -15.88 -1.14 -10.20
N LEU A 33 -14.97 -0.28 -10.62
CA LEU A 33 -14.63 0.92 -9.86
C LEU A 33 -15.90 1.76 -9.63
N VAL A 34 -16.17 2.05 -8.37
CA VAL A 34 -17.21 3.01 -7.96
C VAL A 34 -16.56 4.38 -7.76
N ARG A 35 -15.51 4.44 -6.94
CA ARG A 35 -14.74 5.67 -6.67
C ARG A 35 -13.41 5.39 -5.99
N ASN A 36 -12.55 6.38 -5.99
CA ASN A 36 -11.38 6.42 -5.12
C ASN A 36 -11.81 6.64 -3.66
N LEU A 37 -11.06 6.07 -2.72
CA LEU A 37 -11.15 6.42 -1.30
C LEU A 37 -10.41 7.73 -1.04
N THR A 38 -10.93 8.55 -0.12
CA THR A 38 -10.20 9.72 0.36
C THR A 38 -9.06 9.32 1.29
N ALA A 39 -8.15 10.24 1.59
CA ALA A 39 -7.05 9.98 2.52
C ALA A 39 -7.58 9.59 3.92
N GLU A 40 -8.62 10.25 4.37
CA GLU A 40 -9.30 9.98 5.65
C GLU A 40 -9.90 8.57 5.67
N GLU A 41 -10.53 8.14 4.58
CA GLU A 41 -11.10 6.79 4.48
C GLU A 41 -10.02 5.71 4.46
N ILE A 42 -8.87 5.98 3.83
CA ILE A 42 -7.71 5.08 3.83
C ILE A 42 -7.16 4.97 5.26
N LEU A 43 -6.93 6.09 5.94
CA LEU A 43 -6.45 6.13 7.33
C LEU A 43 -7.44 5.51 8.31
N SER A 44 -8.75 5.73 8.11
CA SER A 44 -9.79 5.19 8.97
C SER A 44 -9.78 3.67 9.02
N GLN A 45 -9.36 2.98 7.94
CA GLN A 45 -9.19 1.53 7.97
C GLN A 45 -8.12 1.12 8.99
N LEU A 46 -7.03 1.88 9.08
CA LEU A 46 -5.95 1.64 10.04
C LEU A 46 -6.39 1.97 11.46
N LEU A 47 -7.01 3.13 11.67
CA LEU A 47 -7.47 3.56 12.99
C LEU A 47 -8.52 2.61 13.56
N LEU A 48 -9.51 2.21 12.74
CA LEU A 48 -10.53 1.25 13.14
C LEU A 48 -9.94 -0.13 13.48
N ALA A 49 -8.97 -0.60 12.71
CA ALA A 49 -8.30 -1.87 12.99
C ALA A 49 -7.54 -1.81 14.32
N ARG A 50 -6.81 -0.72 14.56
CA ARG A 50 -6.09 -0.52 15.82
C ARG A 50 -7.03 -0.44 17.02
N ASP A 51 -8.14 0.28 16.88
CA ASP A 51 -9.17 0.36 17.91
C ASP A 51 -9.74 -1.02 18.25
N ARG A 52 -10.18 -1.77 17.23
CA ARG A 52 -10.76 -3.10 17.41
C ARG A 52 -9.77 -4.12 18.01
N LEU A 53 -8.49 -3.95 17.76
CA LEU A 53 -7.44 -4.80 18.31
C LEU A 53 -6.94 -4.32 19.69
N GLY A 54 -7.38 -3.15 20.17
CA GLY A 54 -6.85 -2.54 21.37
C GLY A 54 -5.35 -2.20 21.21
N ASP A 55 -4.97 -1.61 20.10
CA ASP A 55 -3.59 -1.28 19.71
C ASP A 55 -3.27 0.21 19.90
N PHE A 56 -4.05 0.91 20.68
CA PHE A 56 -3.73 2.27 21.12
C PHE A 56 -3.02 2.26 22.46
N PRO A 57 -2.09 3.22 22.69
CA PRO A 57 -1.54 3.44 24.03
C PRO A 57 -2.66 3.67 25.04
N ASP A 58 -2.52 3.10 26.22
CA ASP A 58 -3.52 3.17 27.30
C ASP A 58 -3.58 4.52 28.03
N GLY A 59 -3.05 5.57 27.43
CA GLY A 59 -2.96 6.91 28.04
C GLY A 59 -1.84 7.06 29.08
N SER A 60 -1.15 6.02 29.43
CA SER A 60 0.03 6.07 30.30
C SER A 60 1.29 6.52 29.55
N THR A 61 1.25 6.44 28.20
CA THR A 61 2.36 6.88 27.36
C THR A 61 2.26 8.39 27.14
N PRO A 62 3.28 9.18 27.49
CA PRO A 62 3.28 10.62 27.23
C PRO A 62 3.10 10.95 25.76
N VAL A 63 2.35 12.01 25.46
CA VAL A 63 2.17 12.52 24.10
C VAL A 63 3.54 12.84 23.50
N GLY A 64 3.85 12.29 22.31
CA GLY A 64 5.14 12.44 21.66
C GLY A 64 6.22 11.44 22.10
N ALA A 65 5.94 10.54 23.06
CA ALA A 65 6.85 9.47 23.38
C ALA A 65 6.88 8.41 22.27
N TYR A 66 8.08 8.00 21.87
CA TYR A 66 8.27 6.90 20.95
C TYR A 66 7.67 5.61 21.57
N VAL A 67 6.63 5.07 20.91
CA VAL A 67 6.11 3.75 21.25
C VAL A 67 6.86 2.74 20.40
N PRO A 68 7.70 1.88 20.98
CA PRO A 68 8.41 0.86 20.22
C PRO A 68 7.45 0.05 19.37
N SER A 69 7.87 -0.33 18.18
CA SER A 69 7.08 -1.21 17.31
C SER A 69 6.88 -2.62 17.90
N GLU A 70 7.72 -2.99 18.87
CA GLU A 70 7.56 -4.19 19.67
C GLU A 70 6.37 -3.99 20.63
N GLY A 71 5.33 -4.79 20.43
CA GLY A 71 4.07 -4.71 21.15
C GLY A 71 2.90 -4.12 20.37
N ARG A 72 3.13 -3.47 19.22
CA ARG A 72 2.04 -3.04 18.33
C ARG A 72 1.39 -4.25 17.66
N LYS A 73 0.07 -4.37 17.80
CA LYS A 73 -0.71 -5.41 17.10
C LYS A 73 -0.81 -5.15 15.60
N VAL A 74 -0.81 -3.89 15.19
CA VAL A 74 -0.69 -3.47 13.78
C VAL A 74 0.67 -2.81 13.60
N SER A 75 1.64 -3.59 13.19
CA SER A 75 3.02 -3.14 12.98
C SER A 75 3.36 -2.86 11.51
N ASN A 76 2.63 -3.46 10.57
CA ASN A 76 2.88 -3.35 9.14
C ASN A 76 1.60 -2.97 8.39
N ILE A 77 1.74 -2.23 7.29
CA ILE A 77 0.65 -1.92 6.36
C ILE A 77 1.03 -2.43 4.97
N VAL A 78 0.08 -3.05 4.29
CA VAL A 78 0.19 -3.38 2.88
C VAL A 78 -1.01 -2.82 2.11
N MET A 79 -0.75 -2.02 1.07
CA MET A 79 -1.76 -1.51 0.15
C MET A 79 -2.06 -2.60 -0.90
N MET A 80 -2.65 -3.72 -0.44
CA MET A 80 -2.96 -4.90 -1.24
C MET A 80 -4.45 -5.28 -1.16
N GLY A 81 -5.28 -4.37 -0.70
CA GLY A 81 -6.73 -4.51 -0.67
C GLY A 81 -7.37 -4.20 -2.02
N MET A 82 -8.55 -3.61 -1.99
CA MET A 82 -9.26 -3.25 -3.22
C MET A 82 -8.65 -2.03 -3.88
N GLY A 83 -8.50 -2.08 -5.21
CA GLY A 83 -8.07 -0.97 -6.06
C GLY A 83 -6.60 -1.01 -6.46
N GLU A 84 -6.26 -0.15 -7.43
CA GLU A 84 -4.88 0.17 -7.81
C GLU A 84 -4.48 1.46 -7.09
N PRO A 85 -3.57 1.39 -6.10
CA PRO A 85 -3.21 2.56 -5.29
C PRO A 85 -2.68 3.73 -6.12
N LEU A 86 -1.94 3.45 -7.18
CA LEU A 86 -1.32 4.49 -8.01
C LEU A 86 -2.32 5.22 -8.93
N TYR A 87 -3.54 4.71 -9.11
CA TYR A 87 -4.63 5.46 -9.72
C TYR A 87 -5.40 6.35 -8.72
N ASN A 88 -5.02 6.28 -7.44
CA ASN A 88 -5.50 7.15 -6.37
C ASN A 88 -4.34 7.85 -5.65
N PHE A 89 -3.31 8.23 -6.40
CA PHE A 89 -2.00 8.62 -5.88
C PHE A 89 -2.05 9.69 -4.80
N GLU A 90 -2.75 10.80 -5.01
CA GLU A 90 -2.72 11.93 -4.05
C GLU A 90 -3.34 11.57 -2.69
N HIS A 91 -4.45 10.85 -2.67
CA HIS A 91 -5.05 10.39 -1.42
C HIS A 91 -4.21 9.31 -0.72
N VAL A 92 -3.65 8.39 -1.49
CA VAL A 92 -2.73 7.35 -0.97
C VAL A 92 -1.47 8.00 -0.40
N LYS A 93 -0.87 8.95 -1.12
CA LYS A 93 0.29 9.71 -0.64
C LYS A 93 0.00 10.40 0.68
N THR A 94 -1.08 11.17 0.75
CA THR A 94 -1.47 11.88 1.97
C THR A 94 -1.66 10.91 3.13
N ALA A 95 -2.38 9.82 2.93
CA ALA A 95 -2.62 8.82 3.97
C ALA A 95 -1.31 8.15 4.44
N LEU A 96 -0.42 7.77 3.53
CA LEU A 96 0.83 7.11 3.88
C LEU A 96 1.84 8.06 4.55
N LEU A 97 1.87 9.34 4.15
CA LEU A 97 2.68 10.34 4.83
C LEU A 97 2.23 10.53 6.27
N ILE A 98 0.92 10.68 6.53
CA ILE A 98 0.39 10.77 7.91
C ILE A 98 0.68 9.47 8.69
N ALA A 99 0.50 8.31 8.07
CA ALA A 99 0.77 7.03 8.73
C ALA A 99 2.25 6.87 9.13
N THR A 100 3.17 7.48 8.40
CA THR A 100 4.63 7.37 8.63
C THR A 100 5.23 8.57 9.35
N ASP A 101 4.49 9.64 9.52
CA ASP A 101 4.93 10.84 10.23
C ASP A 101 5.15 10.55 11.73
N GLY A 102 6.20 11.16 12.31
CA GLY A 102 6.51 11.01 13.73
C GLY A 102 5.43 11.56 14.66
N ASP A 103 4.80 12.66 14.27
CA ASP A 103 3.68 13.28 14.97
C ASP A 103 2.32 12.65 14.60
N GLY A 104 2.31 11.76 13.60
CA GLY A 104 1.16 10.99 13.16
C GLY A 104 1.08 9.62 13.81
N LEU A 105 1.03 8.54 12.97
CA LEU A 105 0.93 7.17 13.49
C LEU A 105 2.30 6.51 13.71
N SER A 106 3.38 7.17 13.39
CA SER A 106 4.78 6.79 13.61
C SER A 106 5.14 5.39 13.09
N LEU A 107 4.58 4.97 11.97
CA LEU A 107 4.95 3.72 11.33
C LEU A 107 6.25 3.91 10.51
N SER A 108 7.18 3.00 10.67
CA SER A 108 8.39 3.03 9.83
C SER A 108 8.02 2.83 8.35
N LYS A 109 8.60 3.63 7.46
CA LYS A 109 8.44 3.47 5.99
C LYS A 109 8.80 2.06 5.52
N ARG A 110 9.72 1.36 6.20
CA ARG A 110 10.10 -0.03 5.94
C ARG A 110 9.02 -1.05 6.30
N ARG A 111 7.99 -0.63 7.04
CA ARG A 111 6.85 -1.45 7.44
C ARG A 111 5.58 -1.13 6.65
N VAL A 112 5.71 -0.28 5.65
CA VAL A 112 4.62 0.09 4.75
C VAL A 112 5.00 -0.34 3.34
N THR A 113 4.17 -1.18 2.72
CA THR A 113 4.37 -1.66 1.36
C THR A 113 3.22 -1.17 0.47
N LEU A 114 3.55 -0.42 -0.57
CA LEU A 114 2.62 -0.07 -1.63
C LEU A 114 2.76 -1.10 -2.75
N SER A 115 1.66 -1.78 -3.08
CA SER A 115 1.62 -2.72 -4.20
C SER A 115 0.97 -2.06 -5.40
N THR A 116 1.54 -2.29 -6.58
CA THR A 116 0.99 -1.79 -7.85
C THR A 116 1.10 -2.85 -8.94
N SER A 117 0.20 -2.74 -9.89
CA SER A 117 0.26 -3.55 -11.12
C SER A 117 1.18 -2.97 -12.19
N GLY A 118 1.76 -1.80 -11.93
CA GLY A 118 2.76 -1.21 -12.81
C GLY A 118 2.32 0.08 -13.51
N VAL A 119 1.75 1.03 -12.78
CA VAL A 119 1.54 2.41 -13.25
C VAL A 119 2.88 3.13 -13.23
N VAL A 120 3.71 2.91 -14.25
CA VAL A 120 5.13 3.29 -14.30
C VAL A 120 5.41 4.74 -13.91
N PRO A 121 4.73 5.76 -14.42
CA PRO A 121 5.01 7.14 -14.02
C PRO A 121 4.85 7.38 -12.52
N GLU A 122 3.83 6.76 -11.90
CA GLU A 122 3.55 6.93 -10.49
C GLU A 122 4.50 6.12 -9.58
N ILE A 123 5.18 5.09 -10.13
CA ILE A 123 6.24 4.38 -9.40
C ILE A 123 7.38 5.34 -9.05
N PHE A 124 7.83 6.18 -9.99
CA PHE A 124 8.86 7.18 -9.72
C PHE A 124 8.40 8.17 -8.65
N ARG A 125 7.20 8.71 -8.80
CA ARG A 125 6.61 9.62 -7.81
C ARG A 125 6.49 8.97 -6.43
N THR A 126 6.14 7.68 -6.36
CA THR A 126 6.06 6.95 -5.08
C THR A 126 7.42 6.92 -4.38
N GLY A 127 8.49 6.70 -5.12
CA GLY A 127 9.84 6.73 -4.58
C GLY A 127 10.24 8.11 -4.04
N ASP A 128 10.01 9.13 -4.84
CA ASP A 128 10.46 10.50 -4.55
C ASP A 128 9.58 11.18 -3.48
N GLU A 129 8.27 10.99 -3.52
CA GLU A 129 7.32 11.75 -2.71
C GLU A 129 6.84 11.00 -1.45
N ILE A 130 6.88 9.67 -1.43
CA ILE A 130 6.43 8.86 -0.29
C ILE A 130 7.59 8.10 0.36
N GLY A 131 8.35 7.34 -0.44
CA GLY A 131 9.54 6.61 0.01
C GLY A 131 9.22 5.39 0.89
N VAL A 132 8.15 4.65 0.60
CA VAL A 132 7.80 3.38 1.25
C VAL A 132 8.29 2.18 0.44
N MET A 133 8.13 0.95 0.94
CA MET A 133 8.46 -0.26 0.20
C MET A 133 7.52 -0.42 -1.00
N LEU A 134 8.06 -0.89 -2.12
CA LEU A 134 7.32 -1.16 -3.34
C LEU A 134 7.18 -2.67 -3.57
N ALA A 135 5.99 -3.10 -3.92
CA ALA A 135 5.71 -4.44 -4.40
C ALA A 135 5.06 -4.38 -5.79
N ILE A 136 5.41 -5.30 -6.67
CA ILE A 136 4.86 -5.37 -8.02
C ILE A 136 4.04 -6.64 -8.20
N SER A 137 2.79 -6.47 -8.63
CA SER A 137 1.93 -7.55 -9.11
C SER A 137 2.39 -7.98 -10.51
N LEU A 138 3.44 -8.81 -10.56
CA LEU A 138 4.12 -9.16 -11.81
C LEU A 138 3.31 -10.14 -12.66
N HIS A 139 2.90 -11.25 -12.06
CA HIS A 139 2.06 -12.35 -12.59
C HIS A 139 2.57 -13.08 -13.83
N ALA A 140 3.39 -12.46 -14.67
CA ALA A 140 4.02 -13.09 -15.82
C ALA A 140 5.36 -12.42 -16.15
N VAL A 141 6.27 -13.18 -16.75
CA VAL A 141 7.63 -12.74 -17.16
C VAL A 141 7.78 -12.58 -18.67
N ARG A 142 6.66 -12.69 -19.42
CA ARG A 142 6.57 -12.43 -20.87
C ARG A 142 5.42 -11.49 -21.13
N ASP A 143 5.64 -10.50 -22.01
CA ASP A 143 4.65 -9.46 -22.30
C ASP A 143 3.34 -10.05 -22.85
N GLU A 144 3.41 -11.04 -23.75
CA GLU A 144 2.22 -11.63 -24.36
C GLU A 144 1.27 -12.25 -23.31
N LEU A 145 1.84 -12.93 -22.33
CA LEU A 145 1.06 -13.52 -21.24
C LEU A 145 0.60 -12.44 -20.25
N ARG A 146 1.45 -11.47 -19.96
CA ARG A 146 1.12 -10.39 -19.05
C ARG A 146 0.04 -9.48 -19.62
N ASP A 147 0.01 -9.25 -20.92
CA ASP A 147 -1.05 -8.48 -21.61
C ASP A 147 -2.44 -9.09 -21.43
N MET A 148 -2.51 -10.41 -21.33
CA MET A 148 -3.75 -11.14 -21.09
C MET A 148 -4.16 -11.11 -19.60
N LEU A 149 -3.21 -11.28 -18.69
CA LEU A 149 -3.47 -11.36 -17.26
C LEU A 149 -3.60 -9.99 -16.60
N VAL A 150 -2.77 -9.04 -17.01
CA VAL A 150 -2.61 -7.71 -16.42
C VAL A 150 -2.64 -6.67 -17.54
N PRO A 151 -3.83 -6.25 -18.03
CA PRO A 151 -3.97 -5.45 -19.25
C PRO A 151 -3.22 -4.12 -19.28
N ILE A 152 -2.85 -3.55 -18.12
CA ILE A 152 -2.03 -2.35 -18.02
C ILE A 152 -0.63 -2.55 -18.64
N ASN A 153 -0.17 -3.79 -18.81
CA ASN A 153 1.09 -4.12 -19.46
C ASN A 153 1.17 -3.61 -20.89
N LYS A 154 0.03 -3.58 -21.60
CA LYS A 154 -0.04 -2.99 -22.96
C LYS A 154 0.37 -1.51 -23.00
N LYS A 155 0.15 -0.79 -21.90
CA LYS A 155 0.53 0.60 -21.76
C LYS A 155 1.95 0.76 -21.20
N TYR A 156 2.36 -0.13 -20.30
CA TYR A 156 3.66 -0.12 -19.64
C TYR A 156 4.26 -1.53 -19.68
N PRO A 157 4.97 -1.88 -20.78
CA PRO A 157 5.56 -3.21 -20.97
C PRO A 157 6.56 -3.57 -19.87
N LEU A 158 6.85 -4.87 -19.73
CA LEU A 158 7.78 -5.39 -18.71
C LEU A 158 9.13 -4.66 -18.69
N LYS A 159 9.66 -4.31 -19.87
CA LYS A 159 10.94 -3.60 -19.95
C LYS A 159 10.89 -2.26 -19.20
N GLU A 160 9.84 -1.47 -19.40
CA GLU A 160 9.66 -0.18 -18.72
C GLU A 160 9.40 -0.36 -17.23
N LEU A 161 8.56 -1.33 -16.89
CA LEU A 161 8.26 -1.67 -15.49
C LEU A 161 9.51 -2.08 -14.71
N ILE A 162 10.31 -2.98 -15.26
CA ILE A 162 11.54 -3.46 -14.62
C ILE A 162 12.56 -2.32 -14.47
N GLU A 163 12.66 -1.44 -15.48
CA GLU A 163 13.54 -0.27 -15.38
C GLU A 163 13.07 0.69 -14.29
N ALA A 164 11.77 0.93 -14.17
CA ALA A 164 11.21 1.72 -13.08
C ALA A 164 11.54 1.12 -11.70
N CYS A 165 11.42 -0.21 -11.55
CA CYS A 165 11.78 -0.91 -10.33
C CYS A 165 13.27 -0.77 -9.98
N ARG A 166 14.16 -0.87 -10.97
CA ARG A 166 15.61 -0.71 -10.78
C ARG A 166 15.99 0.68 -10.31
N ARG A 167 15.24 1.68 -10.74
CA ARG A 167 15.46 3.09 -10.40
C ARG A 167 14.71 3.53 -9.14
N TYR A 168 13.83 2.68 -8.62
CA TYR A 168 13.13 2.97 -7.37
C TYR A 168 14.14 3.09 -6.23
N PRO A 169 14.14 4.18 -5.46
CA PRO A 169 15.07 4.34 -4.35
C PRO A 169 14.82 3.25 -3.31
N GLY A 170 15.73 2.29 -3.24
CA GLY A 170 15.68 1.21 -2.26
C GLY A 170 15.78 1.78 -0.84
N LEU A 171 14.89 1.35 0.05
CA LEU A 171 15.15 1.51 1.47
C LEU A 171 16.29 0.53 1.80
N SER A 172 17.52 1.05 1.93
CA SER A 172 18.67 0.24 2.32
C SER A 172 18.37 -0.53 3.60
N ASN A 173 18.63 -1.83 3.56
CA ASN A 173 18.63 -2.68 4.75
C ASN A 173 19.73 -2.25 5.72
#